data_67e14dbf82f0767b5e830ba6815e69da
#
_entry.id   67e14dbf82f0767b5e830ba6815e69da
#
_cell.length_a   1.000
_cell.length_b   1.000
_cell.length_c   1.000
_cell.angle_alpha   90.00
_cell.angle_beta   90.00
_cell.angle_gamma   90.00
#
_symmetry.space_group_name_H-M   'P 1'
#
loop_
_entity.id
_entity.type
_entity.pdbx_description
1 polymer ?
#
loop_
_entity_poly.entity_id
_entity_poly.type
_entity_poly.pdbx_seq_one_letter_code
_entity_poly.pdbx_strand_id
1 'polypeptide(L)'
;MQKLAEICVRRPVFATVIILALVVIGAFSYLKLGVDRFPNVEFPFVIVTTVLPGAAPEEIETELTDKIEEAVNTISGINELTSFSSENVSVVMISFDLEKDRDVATQEVRDKISTILASLPTDADPPIVQNFDPGAIPVVTIAVSGPGSQRDISEYVDKSLRRRLETVTGVGQVLVIGARPRQINVIIDNARLTGQGLTAAQVVAALQAQNIQIPGGKVEQGVRDLTLRTYGRVTSPEEFGNIPVATVGGTPIRIRDIARIEDSMADVKSAATVGGKSAVVVQVRKQSGTNAIAVVDGIKERVEEIRPQVPAGYKLDIIRDQSEFVLAAVGAVKEHLILGSIFAALIVWLFLSSPRPWVVLLMVGATLLLYTLVWGHSIPVPKGIGIPLAMIIGIGMFIYFARNSRPTLIAAVAIPSSLIATFAAMAYMGFTLNVITLLALTLAVGIVIDDAVVVLENIFRHMEEKNMTPAQAAVAGTKEVGLAVMATSLSLIIVFLPVAFMAGIVGRFMFSFGVTMAFAIAVSLLVSFTLTPMMAARYLRREDL
;
A
#
# COMPACT_ATOMS: atom_id res chain seq x y z
N MET A 1 24.74 30.91 4.26
CA MET A 1 23.86 31.18 3.12
C MET A 1 24.31 32.41 2.31
N GLN A 2 24.60 33.60 2.90
CA GLN A 2 24.99 34.79 2.15
C GLN A 2 26.27 34.63 1.28
N LYS A 3 27.32 33.97 1.82
CA LYS A 3 28.53 33.63 1.04
C LYS A 3 28.24 32.65 -0.10
N LEU A 4 27.28 31.73 0.11
CA LEU A 4 26.88 30.78 -0.91
C LEU A 4 26.23 31.47 -2.11
N ALA A 5 25.30 32.40 -1.85
CA ALA A 5 24.66 33.19 -2.90
C ALA A 5 25.70 33.99 -3.72
N GLU A 6 26.67 34.63 -3.05
CA GLU A 6 27.75 35.34 -3.73
C GLU A 6 28.59 34.41 -4.63
N ILE A 7 28.96 33.22 -4.13
CA ILE A 7 29.70 32.21 -4.91
C ILE A 7 28.88 31.76 -6.12
N CYS A 8 27.58 31.51 -5.95
CA CYS A 8 26.68 31.05 -7.01
C CYS A 8 26.48 32.13 -8.09
N VAL A 9 26.38 33.39 -7.72
CA VAL A 9 26.30 34.51 -8.69
C VAL A 9 27.62 34.66 -9.45
N ARG A 10 28.77 34.56 -8.78
CA ARG A 10 30.09 34.65 -9.42
C ARG A 10 30.45 33.42 -10.25
N ARG A 11 29.99 32.25 -9.87
CA ARG A 11 30.24 30.97 -10.53
C ARG A 11 28.93 30.25 -10.90
N PRO A 12 28.21 30.70 -11.94
CA PRO A 12 26.89 30.20 -12.28
C PRO A 12 26.88 28.70 -12.62
N VAL A 13 27.96 28.20 -13.23
CA VAL A 13 28.11 26.77 -13.55
C VAL A 13 28.06 25.91 -12.26
N PHE A 14 28.68 26.39 -11.18
CA PHE A 14 28.65 25.67 -9.90
C PHE A 14 27.23 25.56 -9.34
N ALA A 15 26.46 26.65 -9.34
CA ALA A 15 25.06 26.64 -8.90
C ALA A 15 24.19 25.71 -9.77
N THR A 16 24.35 25.81 -11.10
CA THR A 16 23.59 24.98 -12.04
C THR A 16 23.90 23.49 -11.86
N VAL A 17 25.18 23.12 -11.69
CA VAL A 17 25.59 21.72 -11.51
C VAL A 17 25.02 21.14 -10.21
N ILE A 18 25.06 21.87 -9.09
CA ILE A 18 24.50 21.40 -7.82
C ILE A 18 23.00 21.15 -7.93
N ILE A 19 22.27 22.14 -8.46
CA ILE A 19 20.81 22.01 -8.58
C ILE A 19 20.43 20.94 -9.59
N LEU A 20 21.12 20.87 -10.74
CA LEU A 20 20.91 19.84 -11.74
C LEU A 20 21.19 18.43 -11.17
N ALA A 21 22.26 18.28 -10.37
CA ALA A 21 22.55 17.00 -9.71
C ALA A 21 21.41 16.59 -8.75
N LEU A 22 20.90 17.52 -7.93
CA LEU A 22 19.76 17.25 -7.05
C LEU A 22 18.50 16.89 -7.83
N VAL A 23 18.20 17.60 -8.91
CA VAL A 23 17.05 17.33 -9.78
C VAL A 23 17.20 15.97 -10.48
N VAL A 24 18.37 15.63 -10.98
CA VAL A 24 18.62 14.33 -11.63
C VAL A 24 18.47 13.20 -10.62
N ILE A 25 19.10 13.32 -9.43
CA ILE A 25 18.95 12.30 -8.37
C ILE A 25 17.48 12.19 -7.96
N GLY A 26 16.78 13.30 -7.79
CA GLY A 26 15.36 13.31 -7.45
C GLY A 26 14.47 12.66 -8.51
N ALA A 27 14.73 12.93 -9.78
CA ALA A 27 14.00 12.33 -10.90
C ALA A 27 14.21 10.81 -10.97
N PHE A 28 15.44 10.33 -10.81
CA PHE A 28 15.72 8.89 -10.72
C PHE A 28 15.09 8.26 -9.48
N SER A 29 15.09 8.97 -8.36
CA SER A 29 14.44 8.52 -7.13
C SER A 29 12.93 8.38 -7.31
N TYR A 30 12.28 9.35 -7.96
CA TYR A 30 10.85 9.29 -8.29
C TYR A 30 10.47 8.01 -9.04
N LEU A 31 11.28 7.59 -10.02
CA LEU A 31 11.04 6.36 -10.79
C LEU A 31 11.16 5.07 -9.96
N LYS A 32 11.89 5.14 -8.83
CA LYS A 32 12.09 4.00 -7.92
C LYS A 32 11.14 3.99 -6.72
N LEU A 33 10.49 5.12 -6.42
CA LEU A 33 9.56 5.21 -5.30
C LEU A 33 8.38 4.25 -5.50
N GLY A 34 8.15 3.40 -4.52
CA GLY A 34 6.94 2.59 -4.45
C GLY A 34 5.70 3.49 -4.31
N VAL A 35 4.59 3.04 -4.85
CA VAL A 35 3.30 3.74 -4.73
C VAL A 35 2.36 2.86 -3.92
N ASP A 36 1.95 3.36 -2.76
CA ASP A 36 1.08 2.67 -1.81
C ASP A 36 -0.08 3.57 -1.38
N ARG A 37 -1.10 2.99 -0.76
CA ARG A 37 -2.20 3.77 -0.22
C ARG A 37 -1.80 4.54 1.04
N PHE A 38 -1.09 3.88 1.95
CA PHE A 38 -0.63 4.42 3.22
C PHE A 38 0.88 4.26 3.34
N PRO A 39 1.53 5.03 4.22
CA PRO A 39 2.93 4.80 4.56
C PRO A 39 3.15 3.38 5.05
N ASN A 40 4.30 2.80 4.74
CA ASN A 40 4.70 1.51 5.29
C ASN A 40 5.08 1.70 6.75
N VAL A 41 4.10 1.53 7.64
CA VAL A 41 4.29 1.66 9.09
C VAL A 41 4.27 0.29 9.70
N GLU A 42 5.33 -0.06 10.40
CA GLU A 42 5.42 -1.30 11.16
C GLU A 42 4.83 -1.09 12.55
N PHE A 43 3.94 -1.98 12.92
CA PHE A 43 3.36 -2.01 14.25
C PHE A 43 3.85 -3.26 15.00
N PRO A 44 4.31 -3.13 16.23
CA PRO A 44 4.71 -4.27 17.04
C PRO A 44 3.48 -4.99 17.61
N PHE A 45 2.64 -5.53 16.72
CA PHE A 45 1.53 -6.40 17.05
C PHE A 45 1.87 -7.84 16.70
N VAL A 46 1.69 -8.73 17.64
CA VAL A 46 1.87 -10.17 17.47
C VAL A 46 0.55 -10.88 17.73
N ILE A 47 0.19 -11.81 16.85
CA ILE A 47 -1.01 -12.62 16.96
C ILE A 47 -0.59 -14.06 17.15
N VAL A 48 -1.13 -14.68 18.20
CA VAL A 48 -0.99 -16.13 18.45
C VAL A 48 -2.33 -16.77 18.18
N THR A 49 -2.38 -17.71 17.25
CA THR A 49 -3.59 -18.47 16.91
C THR A 49 -3.36 -19.95 17.21
N THR A 50 -4.26 -20.55 17.97
CA THR A 50 -4.22 -21.97 18.33
C THR A 50 -5.58 -22.60 18.08
N VAL A 51 -5.61 -23.79 17.50
CA VAL A 51 -6.84 -24.52 17.19
C VAL A 51 -6.92 -25.78 18.04
N LEU A 52 -8.08 -26.00 18.69
CA LEU A 52 -8.41 -27.23 19.39
C LEU A 52 -9.75 -27.75 18.83
N PRO A 53 -9.70 -28.72 17.92
CA PRO A 53 -10.90 -29.18 17.23
C PRO A 53 -11.93 -29.80 18.19
N GLY A 54 -13.18 -29.37 18.09
CA GLY A 54 -14.29 -29.90 18.89
C GLY A 54 -14.51 -29.23 20.25
N ALA A 55 -13.65 -28.28 20.64
CA ALA A 55 -13.75 -27.61 21.93
C ALA A 55 -14.75 -26.44 21.91
N ALA A 56 -15.51 -26.29 22.98
CA ALA A 56 -16.40 -25.15 23.21
C ALA A 56 -15.60 -23.89 23.59
N PRO A 57 -16.17 -22.67 23.45
CA PRO A 57 -15.46 -21.42 23.79
C PRO A 57 -14.89 -21.38 25.21
N GLU A 58 -15.62 -21.88 26.20
CA GLU A 58 -15.20 -21.93 27.59
C GLU A 58 -14.01 -22.89 27.80
N GLU A 59 -13.97 -23.97 27.04
CA GLU A 59 -12.87 -24.94 27.06
C GLU A 59 -11.63 -24.35 26.36
N ILE A 60 -11.84 -23.63 25.26
CA ILE A 60 -10.78 -22.88 24.57
C ILE A 60 -10.16 -21.82 25.51
N GLU A 61 -11.00 -21.11 26.28
CA GLU A 61 -10.55 -20.11 27.23
C GLU A 61 -9.60 -20.75 28.27
N THR A 62 -10.07 -21.76 28.98
CA THR A 62 -9.34 -22.38 30.11
C THR A 62 -8.13 -23.21 29.67
N GLU A 63 -8.23 -23.96 28.56
CA GLU A 63 -7.19 -24.90 28.14
C GLU A 63 -6.14 -24.30 27.23
N LEU A 64 -6.46 -23.21 26.51
CA LEU A 64 -5.55 -22.57 25.58
C LEU A 64 -5.28 -21.11 25.93
N THR A 65 -6.34 -20.29 25.98
CA THR A 65 -6.21 -18.82 26.04
C THR A 65 -5.51 -18.38 27.32
N ASP A 66 -5.99 -18.82 28.48
CA ASP A 66 -5.41 -18.48 29.78
C ASP A 66 -3.94 -18.86 29.88
N LYS A 67 -3.58 -20.05 29.42
CA LYS A 67 -2.18 -20.53 29.45
C LYS A 67 -1.27 -19.70 28.52
N ILE A 68 -1.76 -19.30 27.35
CA ILE A 68 -1.04 -18.44 26.42
C ILE A 68 -0.88 -17.04 27.01
N GLU A 69 -1.95 -16.46 27.57
CA GLU A 69 -1.91 -15.15 28.22
C GLU A 69 -0.93 -15.11 29.38
N GLU A 70 -0.99 -16.10 30.27
CA GLU A 70 -0.07 -16.20 31.41
C GLU A 70 1.40 -16.26 30.94
N ALA A 71 1.69 -17.03 29.91
CA ALA A 71 3.05 -17.15 29.38
C ALA A 71 3.54 -15.83 28.77
N VAL A 72 2.72 -15.17 27.95
CA VAL A 72 3.14 -13.96 27.24
C VAL A 72 3.13 -12.72 28.13
N ASN A 73 2.29 -12.66 29.16
CA ASN A 73 2.18 -11.51 30.07
C ASN A 73 3.49 -11.22 30.84
N THR A 74 4.43 -12.16 30.83
CA THR A 74 5.77 -11.97 31.43
C THR A 74 6.74 -11.19 30.52
N ILE A 75 6.33 -10.86 29.28
CA ILE A 75 7.16 -10.14 28.31
C ILE A 75 7.09 -8.63 28.61
N SER A 76 8.25 -7.96 28.60
CA SER A 76 8.31 -6.53 28.85
C SER A 76 7.80 -5.70 27.66
N GLY A 77 7.21 -4.53 27.95
CA GLY A 77 6.75 -3.59 26.94
C GLY A 77 5.45 -4.00 26.25
N ILE A 78 4.61 -4.83 26.88
CA ILE A 78 3.24 -5.06 26.45
C ILE A 78 2.42 -3.83 26.83
N ASN A 79 1.75 -3.25 25.82
CA ASN A 79 0.83 -2.14 25.99
C ASN A 79 -0.60 -2.64 26.20
N GLU A 80 -1.03 -3.62 25.40
CA GLU A 80 -2.37 -4.19 25.46
C GLU A 80 -2.33 -5.67 25.06
N LEU A 81 -3.11 -6.48 25.75
CA LEU A 81 -3.32 -7.89 25.44
C LEU A 81 -4.81 -8.12 25.33
N THR A 82 -5.27 -8.58 24.18
CA THR A 82 -6.67 -8.86 23.86
C THR A 82 -6.78 -10.27 23.31
N SER A 83 -7.71 -11.06 23.84
CA SER A 83 -7.92 -12.42 23.40
C SER A 83 -9.37 -12.68 22.98
N PHE A 84 -9.54 -13.62 22.08
CA PHE A 84 -10.81 -14.08 21.57
C PHE A 84 -10.85 -15.61 21.63
N SER A 85 -11.70 -16.15 22.48
CA SER A 85 -12.00 -17.57 22.58
C SER A 85 -13.30 -17.87 21.83
N SER A 86 -13.20 -18.62 20.75
CA SER A 86 -14.32 -19.01 19.90
C SER A 86 -14.36 -20.54 19.78
N GLU A 87 -15.46 -21.10 19.26
CA GLU A 87 -15.53 -22.53 18.99
C GLU A 87 -14.31 -22.99 18.17
N ASN A 88 -13.57 -23.97 18.68
CA ASN A 88 -12.35 -24.54 18.11
C ASN A 88 -11.12 -23.65 18.04
N VAL A 89 -11.14 -22.35 18.36
CA VAL A 89 -10.00 -21.46 18.13
C VAL A 89 -9.79 -20.44 19.23
N SER A 90 -8.53 -20.31 19.67
CA SER A 90 -8.02 -19.21 20.48
C SER A 90 -7.21 -18.25 19.60
N VAL A 91 -7.46 -16.95 19.74
CA VAL A 91 -6.69 -15.89 19.11
C VAL A 91 -6.25 -14.90 20.19
N VAL A 92 -4.96 -14.80 20.46
CA VAL A 92 -4.38 -13.86 21.41
C VAL A 92 -3.62 -12.79 20.64
N MET A 93 -4.03 -11.54 20.78
CA MET A 93 -3.44 -10.37 20.13
C MET A 93 -2.65 -9.58 21.17
N ILE A 94 -1.37 -9.39 20.92
CA ILE A 94 -0.44 -8.72 21.83
C ILE A 94 0.07 -7.46 21.14
N SER A 95 -0.26 -6.31 21.71
CA SER A 95 0.24 -4.99 21.32
C SER A 95 1.40 -4.61 22.22
N PHE A 96 2.53 -4.27 21.62
CA PHE A 96 3.70 -3.78 22.36
C PHE A 96 3.86 -2.27 22.23
N ASP A 97 4.69 -1.68 23.07
CA ASP A 97 5.12 -0.31 22.94
C ASP A 97 5.69 -0.05 21.56
N LEU A 98 5.37 1.09 20.95
CA LEU A 98 5.74 1.39 19.57
C LEU A 98 7.26 1.48 19.33
N GLU A 99 8.04 1.70 20.39
CA GLU A 99 9.50 1.73 20.34
C GLU A 99 10.12 0.34 20.26
N LYS A 100 9.35 -0.71 20.62
CA LYS A 100 9.82 -2.09 20.59
C LYS A 100 9.94 -2.58 19.14
N ASP A 101 11.05 -3.19 18.83
CA ASP A 101 11.25 -3.82 17.51
C ASP A 101 10.28 -4.98 17.33
N ARG A 102 9.60 -4.99 16.18
CA ARG A 102 8.57 -5.98 15.85
C ARG A 102 9.10 -7.40 15.81
N ASP A 103 10.29 -7.59 15.24
CA ASP A 103 10.85 -8.92 15.05
C ASP A 103 11.37 -9.48 16.38
N VAL A 104 11.92 -8.61 17.25
CA VAL A 104 12.27 -8.95 18.63
C VAL A 104 11.01 -9.33 19.43
N ALA A 105 9.95 -8.53 19.37
CA ALA A 105 8.69 -8.84 20.03
C ALA A 105 8.12 -10.20 19.61
N THR A 106 8.15 -10.48 18.31
CA THR A 106 7.67 -11.76 17.76
C THR A 106 8.50 -12.93 18.24
N GLN A 107 9.82 -12.76 18.30
CA GLN A 107 10.71 -13.81 18.77
C GLN A 107 10.51 -14.09 20.26
N GLU A 108 10.37 -13.05 21.08
CA GLU A 108 10.08 -13.21 22.52
C GLU A 108 8.75 -13.94 22.76
N VAL A 109 7.70 -13.60 22.00
CA VAL A 109 6.42 -14.32 22.07
C VAL A 109 6.59 -15.78 21.67
N ARG A 110 7.30 -16.07 20.58
CA ARG A 110 7.57 -17.43 20.12
C ARG A 110 8.33 -18.24 21.15
N ASP A 111 9.33 -17.63 21.77
CA ASP A 111 10.14 -18.27 22.80
C ASP A 111 9.28 -18.63 24.03
N LYS A 112 8.41 -17.70 24.47
CA LYS A 112 7.48 -17.95 25.58
C LYS A 112 6.46 -19.04 25.26
N ILE A 113 5.85 -18.99 24.07
CA ILE A 113 4.92 -20.04 23.63
C ILE A 113 5.60 -21.41 23.58
N SER A 114 6.87 -21.48 23.15
CA SER A 114 7.61 -22.73 23.10
C SER A 114 7.76 -23.40 24.48
N THR A 115 7.82 -22.62 25.55
CA THR A 115 7.94 -23.16 26.92
C THR A 115 6.69 -23.82 27.44
N ILE A 116 5.52 -23.45 26.91
CA ILE A 116 4.21 -23.96 27.36
C ILE A 116 3.64 -25.05 26.44
N LEU A 117 4.30 -25.39 25.32
CA LEU A 117 3.78 -26.37 24.36
C LEU A 117 3.41 -27.71 25.02
N ALA A 118 4.22 -28.15 26.00
CA ALA A 118 3.97 -29.41 26.71
C ALA A 118 2.76 -29.37 27.67
N SER A 119 2.30 -28.15 28.04
CA SER A 119 1.14 -27.96 28.94
C SER A 119 -0.17 -27.79 28.18
N LEU A 120 -0.10 -27.61 26.86
CA LEU A 120 -1.30 -27.52 26.01
C LEU A 120 -1.87 -28.92 25.75
N PRO A 121 -3.18 -29.03 25.47
CA PRO A 121 -3.78 -30.30 25.10
C PRO A 121 -3.09 -30.96 23.91
N THR A 122 -2.91 -32.29 23.97
CA THR A 122 -2.24 -33.05 22.89
C THR A 122 -2.98 -33.00 21.55
N ASP A 123 -4.29 -32.75 21.59
CA ASP A 123 -5.15 -32.65 20.42
C ASP A 123 -5.20 -31.23 19.84
N ALA A 124 -4.54 -30.27 20.49
CA ALA A 124 -4.40 -28.92 19.98
C ALA A 124 -3.37 -28.86 18.85
N ASP A 125 -3.70 -28.13 17.80
CA ASP A 125 -2.72 -27.77 16.78
C ASP A 125 -1.62 -26.87 17.38
N PRO A 126 -0.37 -26.97 16.92
CA PRO A 126 0.70 -26.10 17.40
C PRO A 126 0.35 -24.62 17.22
N PRO A 127 0.56 -23.77 18.25
CA PRO A 127 0.31 -22.33 18.17
C PRO A 127 1.06 -21.68 17.02
N ILE A 128 0.36 -20.90 16.21
CA ILE A 128 0.92 -20.12 15.10
C ILE A 128 1.14 -18.69 15.57
N VAL A 129 2.43 -18.26 15.64
CA VAL A 129 2.81 -16.89 16.02
C VAL A 129 3.10 -16.09 14.76
N GLN A 130 2.33 -15.04 14.52
CA GLN A 130 2.41 -14.19 13.33
C GLN A 130 2.45 -12.70 13.70
N ASN A 131 3.19 -11.93 12.90
CA ASN A 131 3.15 -10.47 12.98
C ASN A 131 1.88 -9.95 12.31
N PHE A 132 1.29 -8.93 12.89
CA PHE A 132 0.26 -8.16 12.18
C PHE A 132 0.95 -7.22 11.17
N ASP A 133 0.62 -7.40 9.89
CA ASP A 133 1.08 -6.53 8.82
C ASP A 133 -0.10 -5.69 8.31
N PRO A 134 -0.13 -4.36 8.55
CA PRO A 134 -1.16 -3.48 7.99
C PRO A 134 -1.16 -3.46 6.45
N GLY A 135 -0.02 -3.78 5.84
CA GLY A 135 0.11 -3.96 4.39
C GLY A 135 -0.56 -5.24 3.86
N ALA A 136 -1.01 -6.15 4.75
CA ALA A 136 -1.73 -7.36 4.40
C ALA A 136 -3.18 -7.13 3.93
N ILE A 137 -3.60 -5.87 3.77
CA ILE A 137 -4.90 -5.55 3.13
C ILE A 137 -4.89 -6.05 1.69
N PRO A 138 -5.95 -6.78 1.25
CA PRO A 138 -6.01 -7.27 -0.12
C PRO A 138 -5.88 -6.15 -1.14
N VAL A 139 -4.92 -6.27 -2.06
CA VAL A 139 -4.69 -5.29 -3.15
C VAL A 139 -5.67 -5.49 -4.30
N VAL A 140 -6.08 -6.74 -4.53
CA VAL A 140 -7.11 -7.12 -5.52
C VAL A 140 -8.06 -8.11 -4.90
N THR A 141 -9.34 -7.96 -5.20
CA THR A 141 -10.39 -8.93 -4.87
C THR A 141 -11.09 -9.35 -6.15
N ILE A 142 -11.09 -10.63 -6.43
CA ILE A 142 -11.68 -11.23 -7.62
C ILE A 142 -12.86 -12.09 -7.19
N ALA A 143 -14.02 -11.89 -7.80
CA ALA A 143 -15.17 -12.76 -7.62
C ALA A 143 -15.25 -13.76 -8.77
N VAL A 144 -15.46 -15.02 -8.42
CA VAL A 144 -15.68 -16.10 -9.37
C VAL A 144 -17.11 -16.57 -9.22
N SER A 145 -17.89 -16.44 -10.27
CA SER A 145 -19.28 -16.89 -10.33
C SER A 145 -19.51 -17.71 -11.60
N GLY A 146 -20.50 -18.58 -11.59
CA GLY A 146 -20.80 -19.39 -12.77
C GLY A 146 -22.00 -20.31 -12.59
N PRO A 147 -22.43 -20.98 -13.66
CA PRO A 147 -23.39 -22.06 -13.59
C PRO A 147 -22.69 -23.29 -12.98
N GLY A 148 -23.33 -23.96 -12.06
CA GLY A 148 -22.80 -25.16 -11.44
C GLY A 148 -22.93 -25.13 -9.93
N SER A 149 -22.43 -26.18 -9.30
CA SER A 149 -22.44 -26.27 -7.85
C SER A 149 -21.37 -25.38 -7.22
N GLN A 150 -21.62 -24.92 -5.99
CA GLN A 150 -20.60 -24.20 -5.20
C GLN A 150 -19.29 -25.02 -5.08
N ARG A 151 -19.40 -26.34 -5.11
CA ARG A 151 -18.29 -27.29 -5.12
C ARG A 151 -17.39 -27.09 -6.34
N ASP A 152 -17.98 -27.07 -7.55
CA ASP A 152 -17.22 -27.01 -8.80
C ASP A 152 -16.47 -25.68 -8.92
N ILE A 153 -17.13 -24.57 -8.52
CA ILE A 153 -16.50 -23.25 -8.47
C ILE A 153 -15.35 -23.26 -7.45
N SER A 154 -15.57 -23.83 -6.26
CA SER A 154 -14.56 -23.91 -5.20
C SER A 154 -13.35 -24.73 -5.64
N GLU A 155 -13.56 -25.86 -6.29
CA GLU A 155 -12.49 -26.72 -6.79
C GLU A 155 -11.66 -26.03 -7.88
N TYR A 156 -12.32 -25.37 -8.84
CA TYR A 156 -11.64 -24.58 -9.86
C TYR A 156 -10.80 -23.46 -9.26
N VAL A 157 -11.37 -22.72 -8.30
CA VAL A 157 -10.67 -21.61 -7.65
C VAL A 157 -9.46 -22.10 -6.88
N ASP A 158 -9.58 -23.13 -6.07
CA ASP A 158 -8.49 -23.63 -5.22
C ASP A 158 -7.40 -24.33 -6.03
N LYS A 159 -7.77 -25.21 -6.97
CA LYS A 159 -6.80 -26.02 -7.72
C LYS A 159 -6.17 -25.32 -8.92
N SER A 160 -6.86 -24.35 -9.53
CA SER A 160 -6.41 -23.71 -10.75
C SER A 160 -6.12 -22.21 -10.56
N LEU A 161 -7.14 -21.42 -10.22
CA LEU A 161 -7.02 -19.96 -10.18
C LEU A 161 -6.03 -19.49 -9.11
N ARG A 162 -6.18 -19.95 -7.87
CA ARG A 162 -5.32 -19.59 -6.74
C ARG A 162 -3.84 -19.81 -7.06
N ARG A 163 -3.49 -21.01 -7.55
CA ARG A 163 -2.11 -21.37 -7.86
C ARG A 163 -1.48 -20.48 -8.93
N ARG A 164 -2.27 -20.09 -9.94
CA ARG A 164 -1.80 -19.21 -11.01
C ARG A 164 -1.60 -17.78 -10.52
N LEU A 165 -2.43 -17.30 -9.61
CA LEU A 165 -2.28 -15.98 -9.00
C LEU A 165 -1.08 -15.94 -8.04
N GLU A 166 -0.80 -17.01 -7.31
CA GLU A 166 0.36 -17.14 -6.44
C GLU A 166 1.70 -17.06 -7.18
N THR A 167 1.73 -17.32 -8.49
CA THR A 167 2.97 -17.20 -9.31
C THR A 167 3.29 -15.78 -9.75
N VAL A 168 2.39 -14.82 -9.53
CA VAL A 168 2.63 -13.42 -9.89
C VAL A 168 3.67 -12.80 -8.95
N THR A 169 4.67 -12.15 -9.50
CA THR A 169 5.75 -11.52 -8.73
C THR A 169 5.19 -10.49 -7.76
N GLY A 170 5.59 -10.59 -6.49
CA GLY A 170 5.16 -9.69 -5.43
C GLY A 170 3.84 -10.08 -4.75
N VAL A 171 3.18 -11.15 -5.18
CA VAL A 171 2.05 -11.75 -4.45
C VAL A 171 2.58 -12.48 -3.23
N GLY A 172 2.05 -12.14 -2.05
CA GLY A 172 2.42 -12.77 -0.77
C GLY A 172 1.48 -13.90 -0.39
N GLN A 173 0.18 -13.69 -0.52
CA GLN A 173 -0.84 -14.67 -0.14
C GLN A 173 -2.11 -14.50 -0.99
N VAL A 174 -2.73 -15.63 -1.30
CA VAL A 174 -4.04 -15.68 -1.95
C VAL A 174 -5.03 -16.38 -1.02
N LEU A 175 -6.01 -15.62 -0.52
CA LEU A 175 -7.06 -16.10 0.36
C LEU A 175 -8.33 -16.39 -0.44
N VAL A 176 -8.99 -17.50 -0.14
CA VAL A 176 -10.24 -17.90 -0.78
C VAL A 176 -11.36 -17.84 0.26
N ILE A 177 -12.42 -17.08 -0.03
CA ILE A 177 -13.57 -16.86 0.85
C ILE A 177 -14.83 -17.37 0.15
N GLY A 178 -15.75 -17.97 0.90
CA GLY A 178 -16.98 -18.55 0.38
C GLY A 178 -16.79 -19.87 -0.37
N ALA A 179 -15.56 -20.42 -0.37
CA ALA A 179 -15.31 -21.73 -0.94
C ALA A 179 -15.81 -22.84 0.00
N ARG A 180 -16.35 -23.88 -0.60
CA ARG A 180 -16.71 -25.13 0.09
C ARG A 180 -15.93 -26.29 -0.53
N PRO A 181 -14.80 -26.66 0.07
CA PRO A 181 -13.97 -27.75 -0.45
C PRO A 181 -14.76 -29.07 -0.46
N ARG A 182 -14.40 -29.95 -1.40
CA ARG A 182 -14.96 -31.31 -1.45
C ARG A 182 -14.63 -32.05 -0.16
N GLN A 183 -15.62 -32.72 0.40
CA GLN A 183 -15.49 -33.54 1.60
C GLN A 183 -16.27 -34.81 1.42
N ILE A 184 -15.69 -35.96 1.78
CA ILE A 184 -16.38 -37.23 1.86
C ILE A 184 -16.96 -37.37 3.28
N ASN A 185 -18.26 -37.34 3.40
CA ASN A 185 -18.94 -37.47 4.68
C ASN A 185 -19.31 -38.93 4.91
N VAL A 186 -18.90 -39.47 6.05
CA VAL A 186 -19.29 -40.80 6.53
C VAL A 186 -20.35 -40.62 7.60
N ILE A 187 -21.61 -40.72 7.22
CA ILE A 187 -22.75 -40.50 8.11
C ILE A 187 -23.11 -41.83 8.78
N ILE A 188 -22.77 -41.95 10.06
CA ILE A 188 -22.94 -43.16 10.84
C ILE A 188 -24.43 -43.32 11.21
N ASP A 189 -24.99 -44.51 10.95
CA ASP A 189 -26.29 -44.92 11.46
C ASP A 189 -26.10 -45.51 12.87
N ASN A 190 -26.54 -44.80 13.89
CA ASN A 190 -26.33 -45.15 15.28
C ASN A 190 -27.04 -46.48 15.65
N ALA A 191 -28.20 -46.79 15.06
CA ALA A 191 -28.93 -48.03 15.30
C ALA A 191 -28.16 -49.24 14.75
N ARG A 192 -27.63 -49.12 13.53
CA ARG A 192 -26.81 -50.17 12.91
C ARG A 192 -25.47 -50.34 13.63
N LEU A 193 -24.83 -49.24 14.03
CA LEU A 193 -23.56 -49.26 14.77
C LEU A 193 -23.73 -50.02 16.09
N THR A 194 -24.73 -49.63 16.90
CA THR A 194 -25.03 -50.25 18.19
C THR A 194 -25.48 -51.71 18.03
N GLY A 195 -26.27 -52.04 17.00
CA GLY A 195 -26.68 -53.40 16.69
C GLY A 195 -25.52 -54.36 16.37
N GLN A 196 -24.39 -53.84 15.93
CA GLN A 196 -23.14 -54.59 15.69
C GLN A 196 -22.16 -54.52 16.87
N GLY A 197 -22.51 -53.87 17.98
CA GLY A 197 -21.64 -53.71 19.14
C GLY A 197 -20.43 -52.85 18.91
N LEU A 198 -20.47 -51.94 17.91
CA LEU A 198 -19.38 -51.07 17.54
C LEU A 198 -19.56 -49.66 18.11
N THR A 199 -18.45 -48.92 18.24
CA THR A 199 -18.41 -47.52 18.67
C THR A 199 -17.96 -46.60 17.53
N ALA A 200 -18.34 -45.34 17.58
CA ALA A 200 -17.90 -44.35 16.61
C ALA A 200 -16.34 -44.20 16.58
N ALA A 201 -15.70 -44.34 17.75
CA ALA A 201 -14.24 -44.30 17.85
C ALA A 201 -13.55 -45.41 17.02
N GLN A 202 -14.16 -46.63 16.99
CA GLN A 202 -13.63 -47.72 16.15
C GLN A 202 -13.75 -47.41 14.66
N VAL A 203 -14.83 -46.73 14.24
CA VAL A 203 -15.00 -46.27 12.84
C VAL A 203 -13.94 -45.25 12.48
N VAL A 204 -13.71 -44.26 13.35
CA VAL A 204 -12.67 -43.24 13.15
C VAL A 204 -11.28 -43.90 13.07
N ALA A 205 -10.94 -44.80 13.99
CA ALA A 205 -9.66 -45.51 13.99
C ALA A 205 -9.46 -46.33 12.70
N ALA A 206 -10.53 -47.02 12.20
CA ALA A 206 -10.45 -47.76 10.96
C ALA A 206 -10.24 -46.86 9.74
N LEU A 207 -10.91 -45.71 9.68
CA LEU A 207 -10.71 -44.73 8.63
C LEU A 207 -9.28 -44.17 8.64
N GLN A 208 -8.75 -43.80 9.81
CA GLN A 208 -7.38 -43.33 9.98
C GLN A 208 -6.33 -44.39 9.57
N ALA A 209 -6.55 -45.64 9.95
CA ALA A 209 -5.62 -46.74 9.64
C ALA A 209 -5.61 -47.12 8.16
N GLN A 210 -6.76 -47.03 7.47
CA GLN A 210 -6.92 -47.50 6.09
C GLN A 210 -6.80 -46.40 5.04
N ASN A 211 -6.82 -45.12 5.43
CA ASN A 211 -6.67 -43.98 4.51
C ASN A 211 -5.32 -43.29 4.70
N ILE A 212 -4.25 -44.08 4.78
CA ILE A 212 -2.91 -43.62 5.01
C ILE A 212 -1.96 -44.00 3.86
N GLN A 213 -1.06 -43.13 3.49
CA GLN A 213 -0.02 -43.45 2.53
C GLN A 213 1.31 -43.64 3.26
N ILE A 214 1.76 -44.89 3.32
CA ILE A 214 3.02 -45.25 3.99
C ILE A 214 4.14 -45.31 2.94
N PRO A 215 5.30 -44.65 3.14
CA PRO A 215 6.43 -44.78 2.25
C PRO A 215 6.88 -46.25 2.17
N GLY A 216 6.92 -46.82 0.96
CA GLY A 216 7.30 -48.20 0.72
C GLY A 216 8.81 -48.45 0.71
N GLY A 217 9.65 -47.42 0.85
CA GLY A 217 11.09 -47.52 0.77
C GLY A 217 11.63 -47.57 -0.66
N LYS A 218 12.85 -48.01 -0.81
CA LYS A 218 13.57 -48.19 -2.09
C LYS A 218 14.04 -49.64 -2.22
N VAL A 219 14.03 -50.14 -3.43
CA VAL A 219 14.68 -51.39 -3.80
C VAL A 219 15.86 -51.04 -4.70
N GLU A 220 17.07 -51.33 -4.27
CA GLU A 220 18.28 -51.15 -5.04
C GLU A 220 18.49 -52.36 -5.95
N GLN A 221 18.51 -52.15 -7.26
CA GLN A 221 18.73 -53.18 -8.24
C GLN A 221 19.89 -52.77 -9.17
N GLY A 222 21.10 -53.00 -8.71
CA GLY A 222 22.31 -52.61 -9.40
C GLY A 222 22.48 -51.12 -9.58
N VAL A 223 22.37 -50.60 -10.79
CA VAL A 223 22.50 -49.15 -11.13
C VAL A 223 21.17 -48.40 -11.04
N ARG A 224 20.07 -49.06 -10.69
CA ARG A 224 18.74 -48.48 -10.63
C ARG A 224 18.16 -48.58 -9.24
N ASP A 225 17.69 -47.43 -8.73
CA ASP A 225 16.88 -47.34 -7.54
C ASP A 225 15.41 -47.34 -7.91
N LEU A 226 14.65 -48.31 -7.43
CA LEU A 226 13.20 -48.40 -7.60
C LEU A 226 12.53 -47.92 -6.31
N THR A 227 11.85 -46.78 -6.37
CA THR A 227 11.05 -46.30 -5.24
C THR A 227 9.71 -47.05 -5.20
N LEU A 228 9.44 -47.73 -4.10
CA LEU A 228 8.17 -48.38 -3.85
C LEU A 228 7.13 -47.36 -3.37
N ARG A 229 6.01 -47.25 -4.07
CA ARG A 229 4.88 -46.43 -3.67
C ARG A 229 3.72 -47.35 -3.27
N THR A 230 3.28 -47.22 -2.02
CA THR A 230 2.08 -47.88 -1.56
C THR A 230 0.84 -47.05 -1.93
N TYR A 231 -0.16 -47.66 -2.53
CA TYR A 231 -1.45 -47.04 -2.81
C TYR A 231 -2.42 -47.35 -1.66
N GLY A 232 -2.18 -46.78 -0.47
CA GLY A 232 -3.00 -46.96 0.70
C GLY A 232 -4.11 -45.93 0.90
N ARG A 233 -4.09 -44.83 0.10
CA ARG A 233 -5.10 -43.77 0.19
C ARG A 233 -6.31 -44.13 -0.69
N VAL A 234 -7.49 -44.05 -0.11
CA VAL A 234 -8.77 -44.27 -0.79
C VAL A 234 -9.02 -43.15 -1.82
N THR A 235 -9.42 -43.50 -3.03
CA THR A 235 -9.57 -42.55 -4.14
C THR A 235 -11.01 -42.31 -4.57
N SER A 236 -11.93 -43.20 -4.23
CA SER A 236 -13.34 -43.08 -4.57
C SER A 236 -14.27 -43.25 -3.36
N PRO A 237 -15.50 -42.68 -3.37
CA PRO A 237 -16.47 -42.88 -2.29
C PRO A 237 -16.81 -44.32 -2.05
N GLU A 238 -16.87 -45.17 -3.10
CA GLU A 238 -17.18 -46.58 -2.99
C GLU A 238 -16.09 -47.35 -2.23
N GLU A 239 -14.82 -46.98 -2.42
CA GLU A 239 -13.70 -47.58 -1.71
C GLU A 239 -13.78 -47.29 -0.20
N PHE A 240 -14.25 -46.11 0.22
CA PHE A 240 -14.51 -45.83 1.64
C PHE A 240 -15.53 -46.80 2.23
N GLY A 241 -16.55 -47.16 1.47
CA GLY A 241 -17.55 -48.15 1.90
C GLY A 241 -16.99 -49.55 2.14
N ASN A 242 -15.91 -49.89 1.49
CA ASN A 242 -15.30 -51.22 1.58
C ASN A 242 -14.30 -51.34 2.75
N ILE A 243 -13.97 -50.27 3.44
CA ILE A 243 -13.05 -50.29 4.59
C ILE A 243 -13.62 -51.15 5.70
N PRO A 244 -12.91 -52.22 6.18
CA PRO A 244 -13.35 -53.02 7.31
C PRO A 244 -13.15 -52.27 8.62
N VAL A 245 -14.19 -52.19 9.45
CA VAL A 245 -14.14 -51.56 10.78
C VAL A 245 -13.79 -52.59 11.86
N ALA A 246 -14.41 -53.77 11.79
CA ALA A 246 -14.18 -54.86 12.73
C ALA A 246 -14.54 -56.19 12.09
N THR A 247 -14.15 -57.29 12.73
CA THR A 247 -14.59 -58.64 12.35
C THR A 247 -15.38 -59.22 13.51
N VAL A 248 -16.65 -59.50 13.27
CA VAL A 248 -17.56 -60.08 14.26
C VAL A 248 -18.00 -61.46 13.75
N GLY A 249 -17.79 -62.50 14.55
CA GLY A 249 -18.11 -63.87 14.17
C GLY A 249 -17.44 -64.37 12.87
N GLY A 250 -16.26 -63.87 12.53
CA GLY A 250 -15.53 -64.20 11.29
C GLY A 250 -15.96 -63.43 10.05
N THR A 251 -16.98 -62.57 10.16
CA THR A 251 -17.45 -61.72 9.05
C THR A 251 -16.94 -60.29 9.22
N PRO A 252 -16.26 -59.68 8.22
CA PRO A 252 -15.82 -58.30 8.28
C PRO A 252 -17.02 -57.37 8.14
N ILE A 253 -17.24 -56.49 9.12
CA ILE A 253 -18.18 -55.39 9.07
C ILE A 253 -17.50 -54.21 8.40
N ARG A 254 -18.08 -53.73 7.32
CA ARG A 254 -17.54 -52.62 6.52
C ARG A 254 -18.28 -51.31 6.81
N ILE A 255 -17.69 -50.18 6.47
CA ILE A 255 -18.31 -48.85 6.69
C ILE A 255 -19.69 -48.77 6.03
N ARG A 256 -19.88 -49.31 4.82
CA ARG A 256 -21.18 -49.31 4.13
C ARG A 256 -22.29 -50.04 4.89
N ASP A 257 -21.94 -50.94 5.79
CA ASP A 257 -22.92 -51.73 6.55
C ASP A 257 -23.51 -50.94 7.75
N ILE A 258 -22.75 -49.93 8.22
CA ILE A 258 -23.06 -49.13 9.41
C ILE A 258 -23.16 -47.63 9.14
N ALA A 259 -22.79 -47.15 7.93
CA ALA A 259 -22.77 -45.73 7.57
C ALA A 259 -23.16 -45.53 6.10
N ARG A 260 -23.66 -44.35 5.80
CA ARG A 260 -23.87 -43.86 4.44
C ARG A 260 -22.70 -42.93 4.08
N ILE A 261 -22.16 -43.10 2.88
CA ILE A 261 -21.07 -42.28 2.37
C ILE A 261 -21.61 -41.27 1.37
N GLU A 262 -21.33 -40.03 1.58
CA GLU A 262 -21.73 -38.92 0.71
C GLU A 262 -20.52 -38.18 0.20
N ASP A 263 -20.40 -38.09 -1.14
CA ASP A 263 -19.47 -37.17 -1.79
C ASP A 263 -20.08 -35.76 -1.80
N SER A 264 -19.78 -34.99 -0.79
CA SER A 264 -20.42 -33.73 -0.49
C SER A 264 -19.39 -32.57 -0.41
N MET A 265 -19.73 -31.53 0.28
CA MET A 265 -18.92 -30.35 0.55
C MET A 265 -18.76 -30.15 2.05
N ALA A 266 -17.67 -29.52 2.45
CA ALA A 266 -17.48 -29.08 3.83
C ALA A 266 -18.59 -28.13 4.28
N ASP A 267 -18.79 -28.03 5.58
CA ASP A 267 -19.78 -27.13 6.18
C ASP A 267 -19.48 -25.66 5.79
N VAL A 268 -20.53 -24.84 5.77
CA VAL A 268 -20.46 -23.44 5.40
C VAL A 268 -19.77 -22.65 6.51
N LYS A 269 -18.48 -22.36 6.33
CA LYS A 269 -17.72 -21.46 7.24
C LYS A 269 -17.81 -20.00 6.83
N SER A 270 -17.96 -19.73 5.53
CA SER A 270 -18.11 -18.39 4.97
C SER A 270 -18.96 -18.45 3.71
N ALA A 271 -19.70 -17.39 3.43
CA ALA A 271 -20.49 -17.26 2.21
C ALA A 271 -20.12 -15.97 1.49
N ALA A 272 -20.09 -16.02 0.16
CA ALA A 272 -19.91 -14.86 -0.69
C ALA A 272 -20.99 -14.83 -1.78
N THR A 273 -21.50 -13.65 -2.06
CA THR A 273 -22.49 -13.43 -3.11
C THR A 273 -22.11 -12.24 -3.97
N VAL A 274 -22.34 -12.34 -5.27
CA VAL A 274 -22.17 -11.25 -6.22
C VAL A 274 -23.43 -11.13 -7.07
N GLY A 275 -24.07 -9.96 -7.06
CA GLY A 275 -25.35 -9.77 -7.73
C GLY A 275 -26.46 -10.73 -7.29
N GLY A 276 -26.48 -11.12 -6.00
CA GLY A 276 -27.46 -12.04 -5.43
C GLY A 276 -27.23 -13.53 -5.77
N LYS A 277 -26.13 -13.87 -6.45
CA LYS A 277 -25.75 -15.25 -6.77
C LYS A 277 -24.56 -15.69 -5.92
N SER A 278 -24.54 -16.98 -5.56
CA SER A 278 -23.39 -17.57 -4.88
C SER A 278 -22.12 -17.39 -5.72
N ALA A 279 -21.04 -17.00 -5.06
CA ALA A 279 -19.74 -16.79 -5.68
C ALA A 279 -18.63 -17.28 -4.74
N VAL A 280 -17.43 -17.45 -5.27
CA VAL A 280 -16.20 -17.63 -4.49
C VAL A 280 -15.36 -16.40 -4.70
N VAL A 281 -14.89 -15.81 -3.62
CA VAL A 281 -14.08 -14.60 -3.64
C VAL A 281 -12.63 -14.94 -3.37
N VAL A 282 -11.75 -14.43 -4.22
CA VAL A 282 -10.30 -14.56 -4.10
C VAL A 282 -9.72 -13.22 -3.74
N GLN A 283 -9.10 -13.13 -2.58
CA GLN A 283 -8.39 -11.94 -2.11
C GLN A 283 -6.89 -12.13 -2.24
N VAL A 284 -6.26 -11.26 -3.00
CA VAL A 284 -4.81 -11.28 -3.20
C VAL A 284 -4.15 -10.23 -2.34
N ARG A 285 -3.18 -10.66 -1.52
CA ARG A 285 -2.34 -9.81 -0.69
C ARG A 285 -0.94 -9.71 -1.29
N LYS A 286 -0.35 -8.53 -1.26
CA LYS A 286 1.04 -8.34 -1.69
C LYS A 286 2.03 -8.80 -0.63
N GLN A 287 3.26 -9.08 -1.02
CA GLN A 287 4.38 -9.20 -0.08
C GLN A 287 4.69 -7.83 0.54
N SER A 288 5.08 -7.83 1.81
CA SER A 288 5.51 -6.61 2.49
C SER A 288 6.66 -5.93 1.73
N GLY A 289 6.61 -4.60 1.61
CA GLY A 289 7.62 -3.81 0.90
C GLY A 289 7.54 -3.80 -0.63
N THR A 290 6.63 -4.59 -1.26
CA THR A 290 6.46 -4.58 -2.73
C THR A 290 5.54 -3.45 -3.18
N ASN A 291 5.73 -3.00 -4.43
CA ASN A 291 4.90 -1.96 -5.05
C ASN A 291 3.49 -2.50 -5.35
N ALA A 292 2.47 -1.92 -4.71
CA ALA A 292 1.09 -2.35 -4.84
C ALA A 292 0.55 -2.26 -6.29
N ILE A 293 0.90 -1.20 -7.02
CA ILE A 293 0.44 -1.01 -8.41
C ILE A 293 1.04 -2.09 -9.32
N ALA A 294 2.34 -2.36 -9.21
CA ALA A 294 2.99 -3.38 -10.04
C ALA A 294 2.41 -4.78 -9.80
N VAL A 295 2.07 -5.10 -8.53
CA VAL A 295 1.42 -6.37 -8.19
C VAL A 295 0.00 -6.43 -8.78
N VAL A 296 -0.78 -5.35 -8.67
CA VAL A 296 -2.13 -5.29 -9.24
C VAL A 296 -2.12 -5.44 -10.76
N ASP A 297 -1.21 -4.74 -11.44
CA ASP A 297 -1.07 -4.81 -12.89
C ASP A 297 -0.68 -6.23 -13.34
N GLY A 298 0.26 -6.87 -12.65
CA GLY A 298 0.63 -8.27 -12.89
C GLY A 298 -0.54 -9.25 -12.65
N ILE A 299 -1.39 -8.98 -11.66
CA ILE A 299 -2.60 -9.78 -11.42
C ILE A 299 -3.62 -9.58 -12.54
N LYS A 300 -3.86 -8.33 -12.99
CA LYS A 300 -4.76 -8.03 -14.10
C LYS A 300 -4.32 -8.74 -15.37
N GLU A 301 -3.05 -8.64 -15.71
CA GLU A 301 -2.46 -9.34 -16.87
C GLU A 301 -2.66 -10.86 -16.74
N ARG A 302 -2.37 -11.43 -15.56
CA ARG A 302 -2.58 -12.85 -15.30
C ARG A 302 -4.05 -13.27 -15.40
N VAL A 303 -4.99 -12.45 -14.92
CA VAL A 303 -6.43 -12.71 -15.05
C VAL A 303 -6.87 -12.71 -16.51
N GLU A 304 -6.38 -11.77 -17.33
CA GLU A 304 -6.67 -11.75 -18.77
C GLU A 304 -6.09 -12.97 -19.51
N GLU A 305 -4.90 -13.45 -19.14
CA GLU A 305 -4.32 -14.69 -19.68
C GLU A 305 -5.14 -15.94 -19.28
N ILE A 306 -5.73 -15.94 -18.08
CA ILE A 306 -6.53 -17.05 -17.57
C ILE A 306 -7.94 -17.04 -18.20
N ARG A 307 -8.51 -15.88 -18.50
CA ARG A 307 -9.89 -15.69 -18.95
C ARG A 307 -10.32 -16.60 -20.13
N PRO A 308 -9.50 -16.85 -21.18
CA PRO A 308 -9.84 -17.80 -22.24
C PRO A 308 -9.86 -19.27 -21.81
N GLN A 309 -9.21 -19.61 -20.70
CA GLN A 309 -9.06 -20.98 -20.18
C GLN A 309 -10.06 -21.31 -19.07
N VAL A 310 -10.91 -20.35 -18.71
CA VAL A 310 -11.95 -20.51 -17.69
C VAL A 310 -13.04 -21.44 -18.22
N PRO A 311 -13.56 -22.38 -17.41
CA PRO A 311 -14.65 -23.24 -17.83
C PRO A 311 -15.86 -22.44 -18.36
N ALA A 312 -16.53 -22.99 -19.37
CA ALA A 312 -17.64 -22.31 -20.02
C ALA A 312 -18.73 -21.87 -19.01
N GLY A 313 -19.10 -20.60 -19.09
CA GLY A 313 -20.11 -19.99 -18.21
C GLY A 313 -19.58 -19.42 -16.90
N TYR A 314 -18.32 -19.64 -16.53
CA TYR A 314 -17.72 -18.99 -15.36
C TYR A 314 -17.30 -17.56 -15.70
N LYS A 315 -17.45 -16.67 -14.74
CA LYS A 315 -17.06 -15.26 -14.84
C LYS A 315 -16.02 -14.94 -13.78
N LEU A 316 -14.99 -14.23 -14.18
CA LEU A 316 -13.94 -13.67 -13.33
C LEU A 316 -14.10 -12.15 -13.33
N ASP A 317 -14.61 -11.60 -12.23
CA ASP A 317 -14.86 -10.17 -12.08
C ASP A 317 -13.95 -9.60 -11.00
N ILE A 318 -13.12 -8.62 -11.35
CA ILE A 318 -12.33 -7.86 -10.37
C ILE A 318 -13.30 -6.87 -9.71
N ILE A 319 -13.68 -7.15 -8.45
CA ILE A 319 -14.65 -6.36 -7.70
C ILE A 319 -14.02 -5.27 -6.83
N ARG A 320 -12.74 -5.39 -6.57
CA ARG A 320 -11.96 -4.37 -5.85
C ARG A 320 -10.55 -4.33 -6.40
N ASP A 321 -10.14 -3.15 -6.76
CA ASP A 321 -8.82 -2.82 -7.23
C ASP A 321 -8.28 -1.63 -6.43
N GLN A 322 -7.23 -1.87 -5.66
CA GLN A 322 -6.62 -0.82 -4.85
C GLN A 322 -5.81 0.16 -5.71
N SER A 323 -5.32 -0.26 -6.88
CA SER A 323 -4.52 0.61 -7.75
C SER A 323 -5.32 1.77 -8.31
N GLU A 324 -6.62 1.61 -8.61
CA GLU A 324 -7.47 2.68 -9.11
C GLU A 324 -7.53 3.87 -8.15
N PHE A 325 -7.74 3.60 -6.87
CA PHE A 325 -7.76 4.65 -5.85
C PHE A 325 -6.39 5.34 -5.72
N VAL A 326 -5.31 4.56 -5.71
CA VAL A 326 -3.95 5.09 -5.56
C VAL A 326 -3.56 5.91 -6.79
N LEU A 327 -3.84 5.41 -8.00
CA LEU A 327 -3.57 6.12 -9.25
C LEU A 327 -4.40 7.40 -9.37
N ALA A 328 -5.67 7.37 -8.96
CA ALA A 328 -6.51 8.56 -8.92
C ALA A 328 -5.96 9.60 -7.93
N ALA A 329 -5.53 9.19 -6.74
CA ALA A 329 -4.92 10.07 -5.75
C ALA A 329 -3.60 10.69 -6.26
N VAL A 330 -2.71 9.88 -6.83
CA VAL A 330 -1.46 10.34 -7.44
C VAL A 330 -1.74 11.27 -8.62
N GLY A 331 -2.72 10.93 -9.45
CA GLY A 331 -3.16 11.76 -10.58
C GLY A 331 -3.67 13.12 -10.13
N ALA A 332 -4.55 13.16 -9.13
CA ALA A 332 -5.08 14.40 -8.55
C ALA A 332 -3.96 15.29 -7.96
N VAL A 333 -3.02 14.69 -7.22
CA VAL A 333 -1.88 15.46 -6.69
C VAL A 333 -0.99 15.99 -7.81
N LYS A 334 -0.71 15.19 -8.83
CA LYS A 334 0.07 15.63 -10.00
C LYS A 334 -0.63 16.80 -10.70
N GLU A 335 -1.93 16.76 -10.85
CA GLU A 335 -2.75 17.85 -11.40
C GLU A 335 -2.67 19.08 -10.48
N HIS A 336 -2.85 18.92 -9.18
CA HIS A 336 -2.76 20.03 -8.21
C HIS A 336 -1.36 20.61 -8.14
N LEU A 337 -0.29 19.81 -8.25
CA LEU A 337 1.08 20.29 -8.34
C LEU A 337 1.31 21.16 -9.57
N ILE A 338 0.82 20.72 -10.73
CA ILE A 338 0.92 21.48 -11.99
C ILE A 338 0.10 22.77 -11.91
N LEU A 339 -1.17 22.69 -11.52
CA LEU A 339 -2.08 23.83 -11.38
C LEU A 339 -1.55 24.81 -10.32
N GLY A 340 -1.14 24.31 -9.15
CA GLY A 340 -0.55 25.13 -8.09
C GLY A 340 0.70 25.86 -8.55
N SER A 341 1.58 25.19 -9.29
CA SER A 341 2.79 25.82 -9.87
C SER A 341 2.44 26.89 -10.90
N ILE A 342 1.43 26.65 -11.74
CA ILE A 342 0.92 27.63 -12.73
C ILE A 342 0.31 28.84 -12.02
N PHE A 343 -0.58 28.63 -11.03
CA PHE A 343 -1.19 29.73 -10.27
C PHE A 343 -0.15 30.54 -9.50
N ALA A 344 0.81 29.88 -8.90
CA ALA A 344 1.88 30.55 -8.20
C ALA A 344 2.78 31.37 -9.13
N ALA A 345 3.15 30.82 -10.29
CA ALA A 345 3.87 31.57 -11.31
C ALA A 345 3.06 32.77 -11.80
N LEU A 346 1.75 32.64 -11.92
CA LEU A 346 0.83 33.72 -12.33
C LEU A 346 0.76 34.81 -11.25
N ILE A 347 0.68 34.45 -9.96
CA ILE A 347 0.68 35.40 -8.85
C ILE A 347 2.02 36.16 -8.83
N VAL A 348 3.13 35.45 -8.94
CA VAL A 348 4.47 36.07 -9.00
C VAL A 348 4.58 37.07 -10.15
N TRP A 349 4.07 36.68 -11.33
CA TRP A 349 4.03 37.57 -12.47
C TRP A 349 3.17 38.80 -12.20
N LEU A 350 2.01 38.67 -11.58
CA LEU A 350 1.10 39.75 -11.22
C LEU A 350 1.79 40.78 -10.31
N PHE A 351 2.51 40.32 -9.30
CA PHE A 351 3.18 41.20 -8.32
C PHE A 351 4.43 41.85 -8.88
N LEU A 352 5.24 41.14 -9.66
CA LEU A 352 6.51 41.64 -10.14
C LEU A 352 6.41 42.46 -11.45
N SER A 353 5.32 42.32 -12.23
CA SER A 353 5.21 42.98 -13.53
C SER A 353 4.40 44.28 -13.49
N SER A 354 3.90 44.73 -12.32
CA SER A 354 3.05 45.94 -12.17
C SER A 354 2.03 46.10 -13.30
N PRO A 355 1.17 45.08 -13.57
CA PRO A 355 0.32 45.08 -14.74
C PRO A 355 -0.77 46.16 -14.61
N ARG A 356 -1.13 46.75 -15.76
CA ARG A 356 -2.24 47.70 -15.80
C ARG A 356 -3.52 47.05 -15.29
N PRO A 357 -4.39 47.77 -14.50
CA PRO A 357 -5.56 47.15 -13.82
C PRO A 357 -6.51 46.39 -14.76
N TRP A 358 -6.66 46.81 -16.01
CA TRP A 358 -7.47 46.14 -16.98
C TRP A 358 -6.92 44.76 -17.43
N VAL A 359 -5.60 44.59 -17.39
CA VAL A 359 -4.95 43.27 -17.68
C VAL A 359 -5.26 42.29 -16.59
N VAL A 360 -5.28 42.72 -15.33
CA VAL A 360 -5.68 41.88 -14.18
C VAL A 360 -7.12 41.43 -14.32
N LEU A 361 -8.04 42.34 -14.67
CA LEU A 361 -9.45 42.02 -14.90
C LEU A 361 -9.63 41.01 -16.05
N LEU A 362 -8.88 41.15 -17.15
CA LEU A 362 -8.89 40.23 -18.27
C LEU A 362 -8.39 38.83 -17.85
N MET A 363 -7.36 38.76 -17.01
CA MET A 363 -6.82 37.51 -16.53
C MET A 363 -7.77 36.78 -15.59
N VAL A 364 -8.37 37.50 -14.64
CA VAL A 364 -9.42 36.94 -13.75
C VAL A 364 -10.61 36.44 -14.56
N GLY A 365 -11.05 37.22 -15.56
CA GLY A 365 -12.13 36.81 -16.47
C GLY A 365 -11.77 35.55 -17.29
N ALA A 366 -10.54 35.47 -17.80
CA ALA A 366 -10.07 34.31 -18.57
C ALA A 366 -9.90 33.03 -17.71
N THR A 367 -9.38 33.18 -16.48
CA THR A 367 -9.29 32.04 -15.56
C THR A 367 -10.66 31.53 -15.12
N LEU A 368 -11.61 32.42 -14.85
CA LEU A 368 -12.98 32.04 -14.56
C LEU A 368 -13.65 31.36 -15.77
N LEU A 369 -13.40 31.85 -16.97
CA LEU A 369 -13.94 31.28 -18.21
C LEU A 369 -13.32 29.88 -18.49
N LEU A 370 -12.02 29.73 -18.32
CA LEU A 370 -11.33 28.44 -18.43
C LEU A 370 -11.84 27.44 -17.36
N TYR A 371 -12.03 27.91 -16.13
CA TYR A 371 -12.59 27.11 -15.06
C TYR A 371 -13.99 26.60 -15.41
N THR A 372 -14.89 27.49 -15.89
CA THR A 372 -16.25 27.11 -16.29
C THR A 372 -16.30 26.21 -17.53
N LEU A 373 -15.35 26.35 -18.45
CA LEU A 373 -15.23 25.48 -19.64
C LEU A 373 -14.73 24.07 -19.31
N VAL A 374 -13.77 23.98 -18.39
CA VAL A 374 -13.15 22.70 -18.00
C VAL A 374 -14.05 21.92 -17.05
N TRP A 375 -14.70 22.60 -16.08
CA TRP A 375 -15.49 21.94 -15.04
C TRP A 375 -17.01 21.97 -15.30
N GLY A 376 -17.47 22.63 -16.36
CA GLY A 376 -18.77 22.40 -17.02
C GLY A 376 -20.04 22.61 -16.21
N HIS A 377 -20.03 23.33 -15.06
CA HIS A 377 -21.17 23.19 -14.13
C HIS A 377 -21.99 24.44 -13.82
N SER A 378 -21.68 25.65 -14.34
CA SER A 378 -22.40 26.82 -13.81
C SER A 378 -22.79 27.95 -14.77
N ILE A 379 -22.24 28.05 -15.96
CA ILE A 379 -22.63 29.13 -16.92
C ILE A 379 -22.79 28.52 -18.32
N PRO A 380 -23.97 28.65 -18.96
CA PRO A 380 -24.17 28.15 -20.31
C PRO A 380 -23.51 29.07 -21.35
N VAL A 381 -22.20 28.94 -21.52
CA VAL A 381 -21.49 29.58 -22.64
C VAL A 381 -21.58 28.66 -23.85
N PRO A 382 -22.08 29.10 -25.00
CA PRO A 382 -22.08 28.28 -26.20
C PRO A 382 -20.68 27.83 -26.54
N LYS A 383 -20.45 26.52 -26.61
CA LYS A 383 -19.14 25.90 -26.86
C LYS A 383 -18.46 26.43 -28.14
N GLY A 384 -19.27 26.89 -29.12
CA GLY A 384 -18.78 27.47 -30.38
C GLY A 384 -18.12 28.85 -30.24
N ILE A 385 -18.39 29.60 -29.16
CA ILE A 385 -17.84 30.97 -28.96
C ILE A 385 -16.85 30.97 -27.79
N GLY A 386 -17.09 30.19 -26.76
CA GLY A 386 -16.26 30.15 -25.55
C GLY A 386 -14.86 29.66 -25.79
N ILE A 387 -14.67 28.61 -26.58
CA ILE A 387 -13.34 28.03 -26.88
C ILE A 387 -12.46 28.98 -27.70
N PRO A 388 -12.93 29.56 -28.83
CA PRO A 388 -12.12 30.54 -29.59
C PRO A 388 -11.78 31.79 -28.77
N LEU A 389 -12.71 32.29 -27.95
CA LEU A 389 -12.48 33.45 -27.10
C LEU A 389 -11.43 33.16 -26.03
N ALA A 390 -11.52 32.01 -25.37
CA ALA A 390 -10.52 31.56 -24.41
C ALA A 390 -9.12 31.37 -25.05
N MET A 391 -9.08 30.85 -26.29
CA MET A 391 -7.82 30.74 -27.05
C MET A 391 -7.23 32.10 -27.40
N ILE A 392 -8.04 33.06 -27.87
CA ILE A 392 -7.57 34.43 -28.21
C ILE A 392 -7.07 35.14 -26.95
N ILE A 393 -7.80 35.04 -25.84
CA ILE A 393 -7.38 35.61 -24.55
C ILE A 393 -6.10 34.89 -24.06
N GLY A 394 -6.02 33.56 -24.16
CA GLY A 394 -4.86 32.79 -23.80
C GLY A 394 -3.60 33.13 -24.63
N ILE A 395 -3.77 33.32 -25.94
CA ILE A 395 -2.66 33.73 -26.84
C ILE A 395 -2.26 35.19 -26.52
N GLY A 396 -3.21 36.10 -26.31
CA GLY A 396 -2.90 37.48 -25.92
C GLY A 396 -2.16 37.55 -24.57
N MET A 397 -2.60 36.76 -23.60
CA MET A 397 -1.91 36.56 -22.32
C MET A 397 -0.53 35.97 -22.50
N PHE A 398 -0.39 34.94 -23.34
CA PHE A 398 0.92 34.31 -23.61
C PHE A 398 1.91 35.31 -24.22
N ILE A 399 1.48 36.12 -25.20
CA ILE A 399 2.34 37.16 -25.83
C ILE A 399 2.72 38.21 -24.79
N TYR A 400 1.79 38.69 -23.98
CA TYR A 400 2.06 39.67 -22.93
C TYR A 400 2.95 39.08 -21.82
N PHE A 401 2.70 37.84 -21.43
CA PHE A 401 3.51 37.08 -20.48
C PHE A 401 4.94 36.85 -20.99
N ALA A 402 5.10 36.49 -22.27
CA ALA A 402 6.40 36.28 -22.89
C ALA A 402 7.28 37.56 -22.90
N ARG A 403 6.65 38.71 -22.95
CA ARG A 403 7.36 40.00 -22.99
C ARG A 403 7.92 40.42 -21.61
N ASN A 404 7.27 40.00 -20.49
CA ASN A 404 7.67 40.38 -19.12
C ASN A 404 7.91 39.13 -18.23
N SER A 405 8.31 38.01 -18.84
CA SER A 405 8.27 36.69 -18.18
C SER A 405 9.54 36.27 -17.42
N ARG A 406 10.63 37.02 -17.52
CA ARG A 406 11.94 36.61 -16.94
C ARG A 406 11.90 36.39 -15.44
N PRO A 407 11.32 37.32 -14.62
CA PRO A 407 11.23 37.11 -13.17
C PRO A 407 10.37 35.87 -12.84
N THR A 408 9.26 35.75 -13.54
CA THR A 408 8.33 34.63 -13.37
C THR A 408 8.97 33.30 -13.76
N LEU A 409 9.78 33.29 -14.83
CA LEU A 409 10.51 32.10 -15.24
C LEU A 409 11.48 31.61 -14.14
N ILE A 410 12.15 32.55 -13.46
CA ILE A 410 13.11 32.25 -12.38
C ILE A 410 12.35 31.56 -11.23
N ALA A 411 11.23 32.14 -10.79
CA ALA A 411 10.39 31.54 -9.76
C ALA A 411 9.78 30.20 -10.21
N ALA A 412 9.30 30.12 -11.46
CA ALA A 412 8.70 28.91 -12.03
C ALA A 412 9.67 27.72 -12.14
N VAL A 413 10.99 27.98 -12.30
CA VAL A 413 12.03 26.92 -12.30
C VAL A 413 12.39 26.49 -10.87
N ALA A 414 12.33 27.39 -9.90
CA ALA A 414 12.66 27.08 -8.51
C ALA A 414 11.73 26.03 -7.91
N ILE A 415 10.41 26.09 -8.21
CA ILE A 415 9.39 25.20 -7.67
C ILE A 415 9.64 23.72 -8.02
N PRO A 416 9.65 23.34 -9.33
CA PRO A 416 9.87 21.95 -9.70
C PRO A 416 11.25 21.46 -9.28
N SER A 417 12.26 22.32 -9.27
CA SER A 417 13.61 21.96 -8.81
C SER A 417 13.60 21.52 -7.34
N SER A 418 12.89 22.25 -6.48
CA SER A 418 12.77 21.92 -5.05
C SER A 418 11.96 20.66 -4.81
N LEU A 419 10.82 20.52 -5.49
CA LEU A 419 9.95 19.35 -5.33
C LEU A 419 10.59 18.07 -5.85
N ILE A 420 11.21 18.12 -7.04
CA ILE A 420 11.90 16.95 -7.60
C ILE A 420 13.07 16.53 -6.70
N ALA A 421 13.83 17.48 -6.18
CA ALA A 421 14.91 17.16 -5.25
C ALA A 421 14.40 16.53 -3.93
N THR A 422 13.17 16.85 -3.48
CA THR A 422 12.56 16.25 -2.30
C THR A 422 12.33 14.74 -2.48
N PHE A 423 12.07 14.25 -3.70
CA PHE A 423 11.96 12.81 -3.95
C PHE A 423 13.26 12.04 -3.64
N ALA A 424 14.42 12.68 -3.76
CA ALA A 424 15.68 12.05 -3.37
C ALA A 424 15.74 11.79 -1.86
N ALA A 425 15.28 12.74 -1.04
CA ALA A 425 15.20 12.58 0.40
C ALA A 425 14.17 11.52 0.80
N MET A 426 13.01 11.52 0.15
CA MET A 426 11.97 10.50 0.38
C MET A 426 12.50 9.09 0.08
N ALA A 427 13.19 8.90 -1.04
CA ALA A 427 13.78 7.61 -1.42
C ALA A 427 14.88 7.17 -0.44
N TYR A 428 15.72 8.10 0.02
CA TYR A 428 16.76 7.82 1.01
C TYR A 428 16.17 7.36 2.35
N MET A 429 15.03 7.94 2.76
CA MET A 429 14.31 7.57 3.98
C MET A 429 13.42 6.32 3.83
N GLY A 430 13.37 5.69 2.65
CA GLY A 430 12.53 4.54 2.39
C GLY A 430 11.02 4.87 2.33
N PHE A 431 10.66 6.13 2.12
CA PHE A 431 9.26 6.53 2.00
C PHE A 431 8.69 6.14 0.64
N THR A 432 7.37 5.90 0.61
CA THR A 432 6.62 5.66 -0.61
C THR A 432 5.79 6.89 -0.99
N LEU A 433 5.39 6.96 -2.26
CA LEU A 433 4.35 7.90 -2.69
C LEU A 433 3.00 7.38 -2.20
N ASN A 434 2.47 8.00 -1.17
CA ASN A 434 1.22 7.63 -0.53
C ASN A 434 0.40 8.90 -0.21
N VAL A 435 -0.84 8.72 0.22
CA VAL A 435 -1.75 9.85 0.49
C VAL A 435 -1.13 10.88 1.43
N ILE A 436 -0.38 10.44 2.43
CA ILE A 436 0.22 11.33 3.44
C ILE A 436 1.41 12.12 2.86
N THR A 437 2.34 11.46 2.16
CA THR A 437 3.48 12.13 1.52
C THR A 437 3.04 13.03 0.36
N LEU A 438 1.99 12.64 -0.37
CA LEU A 438 1.41 13.46 -1.43
C LEU A 438 0.71 14.71 -0.87
N LEU A 439 0.03 14.60 0.29
CA LEU A 439 -0.52 15.75 1.00
C LEU A 439 0.60 16.72 1.43
N ALA A 440 1.71 16.19 1.97
CA ALA A 440 2.88 17.00 2.31
C ALA A 440 3.43 17.75 1.08
N LEU A 441 3.62 17.06 -0.04
CA LEU A 441 4.11 17.67 -1.28
C LEU A 441 3.15 18.74 -1.81
N THR A 442 1.84 18.51 -1.75
CA THR A 442 0.83 19.49 -2.20
C THR A 442 0.90 20.76 -1.35
N LEU A 443 1.02 20.62 -0.03
CA LEU A 443 1.16 21.75 0.89
C LEU A 443 2.50 22.45 0.68
N ALA A 444 3.58 21.69 0.43
CA ALA A 444 4.91 22.22 0.20
C ALA A 444 4.97 23.15 -1.02
N VAL A 445 4.16 22.95 -2.07
CA VAL A 445 4.15 23.82 -3.26
C VAL A 445 3.93 25.27 -2.89
N GLY A 446 2.95 25.56 -2.04
CA GLY A 446 2.66 26.94 -1.63
C GLY A 446 3.76 27.56 -0.77
N ILE A 447 4.38 26.76 0.09
CA ILE A 447 5.43 27.23 1.01
C ILE A 447 6.77 27.43 0.29
N VAL A 448 7.12 26.53 -0.63
CA VAL A 448 8.38 26.51 -1.36
C VAL A 448 8.55 27.74 -2.27
N ILE A 449 7.44 28.30 -2.77
CA ILE A 449 7.45 29.47 -3.64
C ILE A 449 7.89 30.73 -2.89
N ASP A 450 7.45 30.87 -1.65
CA ASP A 450 7.56 32.10 -0.87
C ASP A 450 9.03 32.53 -0.72
N ASP A 451 9.92 31.62 -0.37
CA ASP A 451 11.36 31.89 -0.24
C ASP A 451 11.97 32.47 -1.52
N ALA A 452 11.63 31.90 -2.67
CA ALA A 452 12.17 32.34 -3.96
C ALA A 452 11.61 33.71 -4.38
N VAL A 453 10.35 33.97 -4.08
CA VAL A 453 9.66 35.23 -4.40
C VAL A 453 10.22 36.37 -3.58
N VAL A 454 10.37 36.21 -2.27
CA VAL A 454 10.93 37.25 -1.38
C VAL A 454 12.34 37.63 -1.79
N VAL A 455 13.19 36.64 -2.13
CA VAL A 455 14.54 36.92 -2.63
C VAL A 455 14.49 37.66 -3.95
N LEU A 456 13.63 37.25 -4.88
CA LEU A 456 13.53 37.86 -6.21
C LEU A 456 13.00 39.29 -6.14
N GLU A 457 11.96 39.53 -5.34
CA GLU A 457 11.38 40.86 -5.11
C GLU A 457 12.43 41.84 -4.58
N ASN A 458 13.20 41.42 -3.58
CA ASN A 458 14.23 42.28 -3.03
C ASN A 458 15.39 42.57 -4.03
N ILE A 459 15.71 41.61 -4.91
CA ILE A 459 16.64 41.83 -6.00
C ILE A 459 16.08 42.89 -6.96
N PHE A 460 14.81 42.81 -7.31
CA PHE A 460 14.11 43.79 -8.12
C PHE A 460 14.15 45.18 -7.50
N ARG A 461 13.78 45.29 -6.23
CA ARG A 461 13.82 46.55 -5.48
C ARG A 461 15.22 47.21 -5.52
N HIS A 462 16.30 46.42 -5.41
CA HIS A 462 17.66 46.94 -5.53
C HIS A 462 18.01 47.44 -6.94
N MET A 463 17.48 46.80 -7.97
CA MET A 463 17.66 47.25 -9.36
C MET A 463 16.92 48.56 -9.62
N GLU A 464 15.67 48.68 -9.11
CA GLU A 464 14.79 49.81 -9.32
C GLU A 464 15.21 51.05 -8.49
N GLU A 465 15.27 50.89 -7.15
CA GLU A 465 15.54 52.01 -6.24
C GLU A 465 16.99 52.43 -6.19
N LYS A 466 17.92 51.46 -6.22
CA LYS A 466 19.38 51.73 -6.06
C LYS A 466 20.13 51.73 -7.39
N ASN A 467 19.46 51.62 -8.53
CA ASN A 467 20.04 51.60 -9.87
C ASN A 467 21.21 50.60 -10.06
N MET A 468 21.20 49.49 -9.32
CA MET A 468 22.26 48.48 -9.38
C MET A 468 22.18 47.63 -10.65
N THR A 469 23.31 47.08 -11.08
CA THR A 469 23.31 46.03 -12.13
C THR A 469 22.69 44.76 -11.59
N PRO A 470 22.06 43.90 -12.45
CA PRO A 470 21.43 42.64 -12.00
C PRO A 470 22.33 41.76 -11.12
N ALA A 471 23.63 41.68 -11.46
CA ALA A 471 24.58 40.89 -10.68
C ALA A 471 24.89 41.52 -9.30
N GLN A 472 24.97 42.84 -9.21
CA GLN A 472 25.18 43.54 -7.94
C GLN A 472 23.90 43.45 -7.07
N ALA A 473 22.74 43.68 -7.69
CA ALA A 473 21.44 43.59 -7.03
C ALA A 473 21.17 42.17 -6.51
N ALA A 474 21.51 41.11 -7.26
CA ALA A 474 21.38 39.73 -6.83
C ALA A 474 22.20 39.44 -5.56
N VAL A 475 23.42 39.91 -5.46
CA VAL A 475 24.25 39.72 -4.26
C VAL A 475 23.74 40.56 -3.09
N ALA A 476 23.52 41.88 -3.32
CA ALA A 476 23.11 42.82 -2.28
C ALA A 476 21.69 42.51 -1.75
N GLY A 477 20.75 42.30 -2.66
CA GLY A 477 19.36 41.97 -2.31
C GLY A 477 19.25 40.66 -1.55
N THR A 478 19.91 39.60 -2.02
CA THR A 478 19.91 38.30 -1.30
C THR A 478 20.57 38.42 0.07
N LYS A 479 21.61 39.25 0.20
CA LYS A 479 22.29 39.46 1.48
C LYS A 479 21.37 40.17 2.50
N GLU A 480 20.59 41.14 2.05
CA GLU A 480 19.71 41.96 2.89
C GLU A 480 18.58 41.08 3.50
N VAL A 481 17.88 40.29 2.68
CA VAL A 481 16.79 39.46 3.16
C VAL A 481 17.23 38.08 3.67
N GLY A 482 18.50 37.75 3.54
CA GLY A 482 19.00 36.40 3.80
C GLY A 482 18.73 35.87 5.21
N LEU A 483 18.82 36.72 6.24
CA LEU A 483 18.49 36.32 7.61
C LEU A 483 16.99 36.15 7.81
N ALA A 484 16.17 37.00 7.21
CA ALA A 484 14.71 36.91 7.32
C ALA A 484 14.18 35.63 6.67
N VAL A 485 14.59 35.37 5.42
CA VAL A 485 14.19 34.13 4.70
C VAL A 485 14.67 32.87 5.43
N MET A 486 15.90 32.91 5.95
CA MET A 486 16.41 31.76 6.73
C MET A 486 15.64 31.57 8.03
N ALA A 487 15.25 32.65 8.71
CA ALA A 487 14.46 32.57 9.95
C ALA A 487 13.04 32.05 9.68
N THR A 488 12.36 32.51 8.61
CA THR A 488 11.03 32.04 8.23
C THR A 488 11.04 30.57 7.84
N SER A 489 11.96 30.13 6.97
CA SER A 489 12.06 28.72 6.56
C SER A 489 12.43 27.82 7.75
N LEU A 490 13.34 28.26 8.62
CA LEU A 490 13.72 27.50 9.82
C LEU A 490 12.54 27.39 10.80
N SER A 491 11.77 28.47 10.97
CA SER A 491 10.55 28.46 11.78
C SER A 491 9.51 27.46 11.25
N LEU A 492 9.33 27.40 9.94
CA LEU A 492 8.44 26.40 9.32
C LEU A 492 8.93 24.98 9.55
N ILE A 493 10.23 24.71 9.40
CA ILE A 493 10.80 23.39 9.72
C ILE A 493 10.54 23.04 11.18
N ILE A 494 10.74 23.98 12.10
CA ILE A 494 10.48 23.78 13.54
C ILE A 494 9.00 23.52 13.83
N VAL A 495 8.07 24.04 13.04
CA VAL A 495 6.63 23.78 13.17
C VAL A 495 6.27 22.38 12.68
N PHE A 496 6.83 21.93 11.56
CA PHE A 496 6.49 20.62 10.97
C PHE A 496 7.27 19.45 11.58
N LEU A 497 8.48 19.68 12.09
CA LEU A 497 9.32 18.64 12.65
C LEU A 497 8.68 17.93 13.89
N PRO A 498 8.06 18.61 14.84
CA PRO A 498 7.36 17.97 15.96
C PRO A 498 6.22 17.04 15.52
N VAL A 499 5.59 17.30 14.38
CA VAL A 499 4.56 16.43 13.80
C VAL A 499 5.15 15.05 13.46
N ALA A 500 6.40 15.00 13.04
CA ALA A 500 7.10 13.74 12.79
C ALA A 500 7.41 12.96 14.08
N PHE A 501 7.49 13.62 15.24
CA PHE A 501 7.81 12.99 16.52
C PHE A 501 6.60 12.83 17.43
N MET A 502 5.38 12.91 16.89
CA MET A 502 4.17 12.63 17.66
C MET A 502 4.18 11.19 18.16
N ALA A 503 3.72 10.99 19.39
CA ALA A 503 3.58 9.65 19.95
C ALA A 503 2.35 8.92 19.36
N GLY A 504 2.36 7.60 19.48
CA GLY A 504 1.24 6.75 19.09
C GLY A 504 1.17 6.43 17.59
N ILE A 505 0.11 5.74 17.21
CA ILE A 505 -0.13 5.26 15.84
C ILE A 505 -0.17 6.44 14.85
N VAL A 506 -0.86 7.52 15.23
CA VAL A 506 -0.96 8.72 14.39
C VAL A 506 0.42 9.32 14.10
N GLY A 507 1.31 9.34 15.11
CA GLY A 507 2.68 9.82 14.94
C GLY A 507 3.48 9.02 13.92
N ARG A 508 3.34 7.70 13.91
CA ARG A 508 4.00 6.84 12.92
C ARG A 508 3.56 7.17 11.48
N PHE A 509 2.28 7.44 11.25
CA PHE A 509 1.80 7.90 9.96
C PHE A 509 2.29 9.31 9.62
N MET A 510 2.26 10.22 10.59
CA MET A 510 2.65 11.62 10.40
C MET A 510 4.17 11.81 10.28
N PHE A 511 4.98 10.83 10.66
CA PHE A 511 6.43 10.87 10.49
C PHE A 511 6.82 11.18 9.05
N SER A 512 6.25 10.45 8.08
CA SER A 512 6.53 10.66 6.66
C SER A 512 6.06 12.05 6.17
N PHE A 513 4.95 12.58 6.72
CA PHE A 513 4.48 13.93 6.43
C PHE A 513 5.45 15.00 6.92
N GLY A 514 5.76 14.99 8.21
CA GLY A 514 6.61 16.01 8.84
C GLY A 514 8.01 16.05 8.26
N VAL A 515 8.62 14.89 8.03
CA VAL A 515 9.96 14.78 7.42
C VAL A 515 9.94 15.23 5.96
N THR A 516 8.95 14.83 5.15
CA THR A 516 8.84 15.28 3.75
C THR A 516 8.70 16.79 3.66
N MET A 517 7.87 17.40 4.53
CA MET A 517 7.72 18.86 4.61
C MET A 517 9.03 19.54 5.00
N ALA A 518 9.70 19.07 6.04
CA ALA A 518 10.96 19.64 6.50
C ALA A 518 12.04 19.61 5.40
N PHE A 519 12.14 18.50 4.66
CA PHE A 519 13.06 18.38 3.53
C PHE A 519 12.68 19.30 2.37
N ALA A 520 11.40 19.39 2.01
CA ALA A 520 10.94 20.27 0.94
C ALA A 520 11.30 21.73 1.23
N ILE A 521 11.08 22.19 2.46
CA ILE A 521 11.42 23.55 2.91
C ILE A 521 12.96 23.75 2.92
N ALA A 522 13.72 22.78 3.41
CA ALA A 522 15.18 22.88 3.43
C ALA A 522 15.78 22.95 2.01
N VAL A 523 15.25 22.17 1.07
CA VAL A 523 15.66 22.22 -0.34
C VAL A 523 15.22 23.54 -0.98
N SER A 524 14.01 24.05 -0.68
CA SER A 524 13.57 25.37 -1.13
C SER A 524 14.52 26.47 -0.70
N LEU A 525 14.88 26.47 0.57
CA LEU A 525 15.86 27.42 1.12
C LEU A 525 17.19 27.36 0.34
N LEU A 526 17.69 26.14 0.05
CA LEU A 526 18.90 25.96 -0.75
C LEU A 526 18.76 26.55 -2.15
N VAL A 527 17.64 26.27 -2.84
CA VAL A 527 17.34 26.77 -4.19
C VAL A 527 17.23 28.27 -4.20
N SER A 528 16.58 28.88 -3.20
CA SER A 528 16.39 30.32 -3.07
C SER A 528 17.70 31.09 -2.83
N PHE A 529 18.71 30.45 -2.23
CA PHE A 529 20.06 31.06 -2.06
C PHE A 529 21.08 30.67 -3.13
N THR A 530 20.74 29.77 -4.03
CA THR A 530 21.66 29.29 -5.09
C THR A 530 21.13 29.60 -6.49
N LEU A 531 20.04 28.98 -6.87
CA LEU A 531 19.47 29.08 -8.22
C LEU A 531 18.85 30.45 -8.47
N THR A 532 18.00 30.92 -7.55
CA THR A 532 17.26 32.19 -7.73
C THR A 532 18.19 33.39 -7.94
N PRO A 533 19.18 33.68 -7.07
CA PRO A 533 20.08 34.83 -7.28
C PRO A 533 20.99 34.63 -8.50
N MET A 534 21.42 33.42 -8.81
CA MET A 534 22.21 33.11 -9.98
C MET A 534 21.44 33.40 -11.27
N MET A 535 20.19 32.92 -11.36
CA MET A 535 19.32 33.18 -12.51
C MET A 535 18.98 34.67 -12.61
N ALA A 536 18.64 35.32 -11.50
CA ALA A 536 18.37 36.76 -11.47
C ALA A 536 19.55 37.57 -12.01
N ALA A 537 20.79 37.27 -11.60
CA ALA A 537 22.00 37.95 -12.07
C ALA A 537 22.24 37.81 -13.59
N ARG A 538 21.74 36.76 -14.24
CA ARG A 538 22.00 36.44 -15.65
C ARG A 538 20.82 36.75 -16.58
N TYR A 539 19.59 36.55 -16.13
CA TYR A 539 18.40 36.65 -16.99
C TYR A 539 17.66 37.98 -16.83
N LEU A 540 17.73 38.65 -15.67
CA LEU A 540 17.12 39.96 -15.49
C LEU A 540 17.83 41.04 -16.28
N ARG A 541 17.06 41.98 -16.84
CA ARG A 541 17.53 43.16 -17.54
C ARG A 541 16.88 44.41 -16.96
N ARG A 542 17.48 45.56 -17.16
CA ARG A 542 16.88 46.85 -16.75
C ARG A 542 15.59 47.17 -17.50
N GLU A 543 15.37 46.55 -18.66
CA GLU A 543 14.15 46.68 -19.44
C GLU A 543 12.95 45.90 -18.83
N ASP A 544 13.21 45.05 -17.83
CA ASP A 544 12.21 44.29 -17.12
C ASP A 544 11.63 45.04 -15.90
N LEU A 545 12.20 46.26 -15.58
CA LEU A 545 11.70 47.23 -14.61
C LEU A 545 10.64 48.11 -15.26
#